data_f2e314e47a9aa30a1cb82cf858bef7d9
#
_entry.id   f2e314e47a9aa30a1cb82cf858bef7d9
#
_cell.length_a   1.000
_cell.length_b   1.000
_cell.length_c   1.000
_cell.angle_alpha   90.00
_cell.angle_beta   90.00
_cell.angle_gamma   90.00
#
_symmetry.space_group_name_H-M   'P 1'
#
loop_
_entity.id
_entity.type
_entity.pdbx_description
1 polymer ?
#
loop_
_entity_poly.entity_id
_entity_poly.type
_entity_poly.pdbx_seq_one_letter_code
_entity_poly.pdbx_strand_id
1 'polypeptide(L)'
;MNYKQKYSPTISDLLIATLFSCRSSYQFHKIIRQREFERYKKESVQVSLSRLNKKGYLKKSNNGWLLNQKGISYAKEIYLFSYISSSFKENSPANTIISFDIPGPKRTTRDWLRNQIKIFGYKMLQQSLWLGPGPMPSEFLKRLDELNIRKNIKIFSVKKKEI
;
A
#
# COMPACT_ATOMS: atom_id res chain seq x y z
N MET A 1 -18.87 4.50 8.80
CA MET A 1 -18.53 3.46 7.81
C MET A 1 -17.03 3.18 7.90
N ASN A 2 -16.63 1.99 8.30
CA ASN A 2 -15.26 1.67 8.68
C ASN A 2 -14.46 1.33 7.40
N TYR A 3 -13.70 2.29 6.86
CA TYR A 3 -12.91 2.14 5.63
C TYR A 3 -11.74 1.13 5.72
N LYS A 4 -11.47 0.61 6.92
CA LYS A 4 -10.45 -0.43 7.15
C LYS A 4 -10.75 -1.78 6.46
N GLN A 5 -11.94 -1.99 5.92
CA GLN A 5 -12.43 -3.31 5.52
C GLN A 5 -12.36 -3.61 4.01
N LYS A 6 -11.89 -2.70 3.15
CA LYS A 6 -11.97 -2.89 1.70
C LYS A 6 -10.73 -3.49 1.01
N TYR A 7 -9.62 -3.67 1.73
CA TYR A 7 -8.43 -4.32 1.18
C TYR A 7 -7.78 -5.23 2.22
N SER A 8 -8.39 -6.38 2.46
CA SER A 8 -7.66 -7.47 3.12
C SER A 8 -6.79 -8.13 2.05
N PRO A 9 -5.45 -8.10 2.18
CA PRO A 9 -4.58 -8.75 1.23
C PRO A 9 -4.91 -10.25 1.16
N THR A 10 -4.98 -10.79 -0.04
CA THR A 10 -5.16 -12.24 -0.22
C THR A 10 -3.90 -12.99 0.24
N ILE A 11 -4.03 -14.31 0.48
CA ILE A 11 -2.85 -15.16 0.77
C ILE A 11 -1.79 -15.01 -0.33
N SER A 12 -2.21 -14.89 -1.59
CA SER A 12 -1.31 -14.69 -2.72
C SER A 12 -0.55 -13.36 -2.63
N ASP A 13 -1.22 -12.27 -2.25
CA ASP A 13 -0.59 -10.95 -2.11
C ASP A 13 0.42 -10.95 -0.95
N LEU A 14 0.08 -11.60 0.17
CA LEU A 14 0.98 -11.76 1.31
C LEU A 14 2.21 -12.59 0.93
N LEU A 15 2.03 -13.69 0.19
CA LEU A 15 3.14 -14.52 -0.27
C LEU A 15 4.07 -13.76 -1.22
N ILE A 16 3.53 -13.01 -2.16
CA ILE A 16 4.30 -12.18 -3.08
C ILE A 16 5.07 -11.08 -2.33
N ALA A 17 4.41 -10.37 -1.41
CA ALA A 17 5.05 -9.33 -0.61
C ALA A 17 6.18 -9.90 0.27
N THR A 18 5.95 -11.07 0.89
CA THR A 18 6.96 -11.75 1.71
C THR A 18 8.15 -12.20 0.86
N LEU A 19 7.91 -12.82 -0.30
CA LEU A 19 8.97 -13.21 -1.23
C LEU A 19 9.77 -12.00 -1.72
N PHE A 20 9.11 -10.87 -1.96
CA PHE A 20 9.76 -9.63 -2.38
C PHE A 20 10.66 -9.03 -1.30
N SER A 21 10.28 -9.17 -0.04
CA SER A 21 11.05 -8.69 1.11
C SER A 21 12.21 -9.62 1.51
N CYS A 22 12.15 -10.89 1.09
CA CYS A 22 13.16 -11.89 1.44
C CYS A 22 14.37 -11.84 0.51
N ARG A 23 15.57 -11.89 1.09
CA ARG A 23 16.83 -12.01 0.32
C ARG A 23 17.14 -13.44 -0.15
N SER A 24 16.48 -14.44 0.43
CA SER A 24 16.69 -15.86 0.09
C SER A 24 15.42 -16.70 0.29
N SER A 25 15.32 -17.82 -0.40
CA SER A 25 14.24 -18.80 -0.22
C SER A 25 14.23 -19.42 1.18
N TYR A 26 15.39 -19.55 1.83
CA TYR A 26 15.49 -20.00 3.24
C TYR A 26 14.78 -19.03 4.19
N GLN A 27 15.03 -17.72 4.04
CA GLN A 27 14.38 -16.68 4.82
C GLN A 27 12.86 -16.71 4.63
N PHE A 28 12.39 -16.91 3.39
CA PHE A 28 10.97 -17.05 3.06
C PHE A 28 10.32 -18.23 3.80
N HIS A 29 10.95 -19.42 3.78
CA HIS A 29 10.45 -20.59 4.52
C HIS A 29 10.39 -20.36 6.03
N LYS A 30 11.35 -19.63 6.57
CA LYS A 30 11.35 -19.26 8.00
C LYS A 30 10.17 -18.35 8.33
N ILE A 31 9.90 -17.34 7.50
CA ILE A 31 8.80 -16.38 7.72
C ILE A 31 7.42 -17.04 7.54
N ILE A 32 7.23 -17.92 6.54
CA ILE A 32 5.97 -18.65 6.36
C ILE A 32 5.60 -19.51 7.60
N ARG A 33 6.59 -19.93 8.37
CA ARG A 33 6.38 -20.67 9.64
C ARG A 33 6.11 -19.76 10.83
N GLN A 34 6.17 -18.43 10.67
CA GLN A 34 5.93 -17.44 11.72
C GLN A 34 4.48 -16.93 11.72
N ARG A 35 4.10 -16.21 12.78
CA ARG A 35 2.73 -15.75 13.12
C ARG A 35 1.87 -15.20 12.01
N GLU A 36 2.43 -14.54 10.98
CA GLU A 36 1.63 -13.95 9.90
C GLU A 36 0.88 -14.99 9.06
N PHE A 37 1.43 -16.21 8.95
CA PHE A 37 0.84 -17.31 8.18
C PHE A 37 0.18 -18.38 9.04
N GLU A 38 0.32 -18.35 10.39
CA GLU A 38 -0.30 -19.30 11.32
C GLU A 38 -1.84 -19.34 11.21
N ARG A 39 -2.44 -18.19 10.87
CA ARG A 39 -3.89 -18.09 10.63
C ARG A 39 -4.38 -18.81 9.36
N TYR A 40 -3.47 -19.24 8.50
CA TYR A 40 -3.82 -19.94 7.26
C TYR A 40 -3.44 -21.42 7.36
N LYS A 41 -4.33 -22.29 6.84
CA LYS A 41 -4.02 -23.71 6.70
C LYS A 41 -2.83 -23.90 5.76
N LYS A 42 -1.92 -24.82 6.07
CA LYS A 42 -0.73 -25.13 5.25
C LYS A 42 -1.09 -25.46 3.81
N GLU A 43 -2.19 -26.18 3.61
CA GLU A 43 -2.73 -26.55 2.28
C GLU A 43 -3.12 -25.31 1.47
N SER A 44 -3.74 -24.30 2.10
CA SER A 44 -4.12 -23.05 1.46
C SER A 44 -2.91 -22.25 0.98
N VAL A 45 -1.82 -22.27 1.76
CA VAL A 45 -0.53 -21.64 1.38
C VAL A 45 0.07 -22.37 0.17
N GLN A 46 0.10 -23.70 0.19
CA GLN A 46 0.63 -24.52 -0.91
C GLN A 46 -0.17 -24.35 -2.22
N VAL A 47 -1.51 -24.34 -2.11
CA VAL A 47 -2.39 -24.07 -3.26
C VAL A 47 -2.13 -22.68 -3.84
N SER A 48 -1.95 -21.67 -2.98
CA SER A 48 -1.67 -20.31 -3.41
C SER A 48 -0.30 -20.18 -4.10
N LEU A 49 0.74 -20.85 -3.58
CA LEU A 49 2.06 -20.92 -4.24
C LEU A 49 1.98 -21.61 -5.60
N SER A 50 1.25 -22.71 -5.71
CA SER A 50 1.03 -23.41 -6.96
C SER A 50 0.30 -22.55 -8.00
N ARG A 51 -0.72 -21.79 -7.57
CA ARG A 51 -1.45 -20.83 -8.43
C ARG A 51 -0.54 -19.70 -8.90
N LEU A 52 0.29 -19.14 -8.03
CA LEU A 52 1.25 -18.09 -8.37
C LEU A 52 2.30 -18.59 -9.38
N ASN A 53 2.76 -19.83 -9.20
CA ASN A 53 3.66 -20.47 -10.16
C ASN A 53 2.98 -20.67 -11.52
N LYS A 54 1.74 -21.21 -11.56
CA LYS A 54 0.97 -21.35 -12.81
C LYS A 54 0.71 -20.04 -13.52
N LYS A 55 0.52 -18.94 -12.78
CA LYS A 55 0.41 -17.57 -13.33
C LYS A 55 1.75 -16.99 -13.82
N GLY A 56 2.85 -17.70 -13.60
CA GLY A 56 4.18 -17.32 -14.03
C GLY A 56 4.76 -16.17 -13.22
N TYR A 57 4.46 -16.05 -11.93
CA TYR A 57 5.08 -15.08 -11.03
C TYR A 57 6.25 -15.66 -10.24
N LEU A 58 6.29 -16.98 -10.09
CA LEU A 58 7.31 -17.70 -9.32
C LEU A 58 8.15 -18.59 -10.23
N LYS A 59 9.37 -18.87 -9.78
CA LYS A 59 10.21 -19.95 -10.27
C LYS A 59 10.64 -20.84 -9.13
N LYS A 60 10.70 -22.15 -9.37
CA LYS A 60 11.21 -23.11 -8.41
C LYS A 60 12.74 -23.05 -8.39
N SER A 61 13.34 -23.11 -7.22
CA SER A 61 14.77 -23.20 -6.98
C SER A 61 15.04 -24.40 -6.09
N ASN A 62 16.29 -24.88 -6.03
CA ASN A 62 16.70 -26.03 -5.17
C ASN A 62 16.28 -25.82 -3.71
N ASN A 63 16.24 -24.58 -3.25
CA ASN A 63 15.92 -24.22 -1.86
C ASN A 63 14.50 -23.63 -1.69
N GLY A 64 13.59 -23.78 -2.68
CA GLY A 64 12.21 -23.30 -2.56
C GLY A 64 11.76 -22.37 -3.71
N TRP A 65 10.93 -21.39 -3.39
CA TRP A 65 10.33 -20.49 -4.37
C TRP A 65 11.05 -19.15 -4.43
N LEU A 66 11.18 -18.59 -5.63
CA LEU A 66 11.70 -17.24 -5.90
C LEU A 66 10.76 -16.50 -6.84
N LEU A 67 10.71 -15.17 -6.72
CA LEU A 67 10.04 -14.34 -7.73
C LEU A 67 10.88 -14.32 -9.01
N ASN A 68 10.21 -14.44 -10.14
CA ASN A 68 10.82 -14.09 -11.44
C ASN A 68 10.54 -12.61 -11.76
N GLN A 69 10.99 -12.12 -12.93
CA GLN A 69 10.84 -10.71 -13.29
C GLN A 69 9.37 -10.24 -13.28
N LYS A 70 8.45 -11.07 -13.76
CA LYS A 70 7.00 -10.77 -13.72
C LYS A 70 6.48 -10.68 -12.30
N GLY A 71 6.92 -11.59 -11.41
CA GLY A 71 6.58 -11.59 -9.99
C GLY A 71 7.13 -10.36 -9.27
N ILE A 72 8.35 -9.93 -9.59
CA ILE A 72 8.95 -8.70 -9.03
C ILE A 72 8.14 -7.47 -9.46
N SER A 73 7.75 -7.37 -10.72
CA SER A 73 6.94 -6.26 -11.23
C SER A 73 5.58 -6.21 -10.53
N TYR A 74 4.93 -7.37 -10.36
CA TYR A 74 3.66 -7.48 -9.64
C TYR A 74 3.79 -7.14 -8.14
N ALA A 75 4.87 -7.58 -7.49
CA ALA A 75 5.15 -7.22 -6.09
C ALA A 75 5.32 -5.70 -5.91
N LYS A 76 6.02 -5.03 -6.82
CA LYS A 76 6.16 -3.57 -6.83
C LYS A 76 4.80 -2.88 -6.99
N GLU A 77 3.94 -3.37 -7.85
CA GLU A 77 2.59 -2.83 -8.05
C GLU A 77 1.75 -2.96 -6.77
N ILE A 78 1.74 -4.15 -6.13
CA ILE A 78 1.07 -4.36 -4.84
C ILE A 78 1.58 -3.37 -3.79
N TYR A 79 2.90 -3.20 -3.70
CA TYR A 79 3.53 -2.26 -2.77
C TYR A 79 3.10 -0.82 -3.05
N LEU A 80 3.13 -0.38 -4.30
CA LEU A 80 2.79 0.99 -4.69
C LEU A 80 1.35 1.36 -4.35
N PHE A 81 0.41 0.42 -4.46
CA PHE A 81 -1.01 0.63 -4.17
C PHE A 81 -1.46 0.13 -2.80
N SER A 82 -0.54 -0.38 -1.96
CA SER A 82 -0.85 -0.69 -0.57
C SER A 82 -1.15 0.59 0.22
N TYR A 83 -2.07 0.49 1.18
CA TYR A 83 -2.38 1.63 2.03
C TYR A 83 -1.38 1.78 3.17
N ILE A 84 -1.05 3.03 3.45
CA ILE A 84 -0.18 3.44 4.55
C ILE A 84 -1.07 3.64 5.78
N SER A 85 -0.72 3.04 6.89
CA SER A 85 -1.40 3.27 8.17
C SER A 85 -1.24 4.72 8.61
N SER A 86 -2.25 5.27 9.27
CA SER A 86 -2.15 6.61 9.83
C SER A 86 -1.06 6.65 10.91
N SER A 87 -0.13 7.59 10.76
CA SER A 87 0.92 7.88 11.74
C SER A 87 0.69 9.23 12.44
N PHE A 88 -0.49 9.83 12.27
CA PHE A 88 -0.82 11.07 12.96
C PHE A 88 -1.03 10.80 14.44
N LYS A 89 -0.51 11.72 15.28
CA LYS A 89 -0.77 11.68 16.72
C LYS A 89 -2.27 11.90 16.97
N GLU A 90 -2.75 11.30 18.03
CA GLU A 90 -4.09 11.57 18.54
C GLU A 90 -4.24 13.08 18.76
N ASN A 91 -5.34 13.67 18.26
CA ASN A 91 -5.57 15.13 18.29
C ASN A 91 -4.66 15.99 17.40
N SER A 92 -4.01 15.43 16.39
CA SER A 92 -3.33 16.25 15.37
C SER A 92 -4.31 17.26 14.75
N PRO A 93 -3.95 18.58 14.70
CA PRO A 93 -4.87 19.60 14.22
C PRO A 93 -5.20 19.39 12.75
N ALA A 94 -6.46 19.58 12.38
CA ALA A 94 -6.90 19.57 10.98
C ALA A 94 -6.52 20.90 10.32
N ASN A 95 -5.23 21.07 10.03
CA ASN A 95 -4.63 22.31 9.50
C ASN A 95 -3.91 22.09 8.16
N THR A 96 -4.10 20.96 7.52
CA THR A 96 -3.44 20.65 6.25
C THR A 96 -4.47 20.44 5.15
N ILE A 97 -4.32 21.21 4.07
CA ILE A 97 -5.14 21.09 2.87
C ILE A 97 -4.33 20.36 1.81
N ILE A 98 -4.97 19.36 1.20
CA ILE A 98 -4.46 18.68 0.01
C ILE A 98 -5.36 19.04 -1.16
N SER A 99 -4.75 19.55 -2.23
CA SER A 99 -5.38 19.74 -3.53
C SER A 99 -4.66 18.90 -4.57
N PHE A 100 -5.38 18.24 -5.47
CA PHE A 100 -4.77 17.44 -6.52
C PHE A 100 -5.55 17.49 -7.83
N ASP A 101 -4.78 17.43 -8.91
CA ASP A 101 -5.29 17.29 -10.28
C ASP A 101 -4.52 16.16 -10.97
N ILE A 102 -5.08 14.95 -10.93
CA ILE A 102 -4.48 13.74 -11.51
C ILE A 102 -5.17 13.43 -12.85
N PRO A 103 -4.42 13.36 -13.95
CA PRO A 103 -4.97 13.13 -15.30
C PRO A 103 -5.82 11.86 -15.39
N GLY A 104 -6.83 11.89 -16.28
CA GLY A 104 -7.80 10.83 -16.51
C GLY A 104 -7.22 9.42 -16.63
N PRO A 105 -6.15 9.20 -17.45
CA PRO A 105 -5.52 7.89 -17.62
C PRO A 105 -5.00 7.25 -16.33
N LYS A 106 -4.70 8.05 -15.29
CA LYS A 106 -4.23 7.57 -13.98
C LYS A 106 -5.38 7.34 -12.97
N ARG A 107 -6.50 6.78 -13.41
CA ARG A 107 -7.68 6.55 -12.57
C ARG A 107 -7.36 5.73 -11.31
N THR A 108 -6.68 4.60 -11.45
CA THR A 108 -6.28 3.73 -10.32
C THR A 108 -5.49 4.49 -9.26
N THR A 109 -4.53 5.31 -9.69
CA THR A 109 -3.70 6.13 -8.79
C THR A 109 -4.53 7.19 -8.08
N ARG A 110 -5.48 7.84 -8.80
CA ARG A 110 -6.39 8.83 -8.21
C ARG A 110 -7.32 8.20 -7.18
N ASP A 111 -7.86 7.01 -7.46
CA ASP A 111 -8.75 6.29 -6.55
C ASP A 111 -7.98 5.81 -5.31
N TRP A 112 -6.73 5.33 -5.48
CA TRP A 112 -5.83 5.02 -4.38
C TRP A 112 -5.58 6.27 -3.51
N LEU A 113 -5.22 7.42 -4.11
CA LEU A 113 -4.97 8.65 -3.38
C LEU A 113 -6.18 9.06 -2.53
N ARG A 114 -7.37 9.08 -3.13
CA ARG A 114 -8.62 9.42 -2.42
C ARG A 114 -8.87 8.50 -1.22
N ASN A 115 -8.65 7.21 -1.38
CA ASN A 115 -8.82 6.24 -0.30
C ASN A 115 -7.74 6.41 0.77
N GLN A 116 -6.49 6.67 0.37
CA GLN A 116 -5.39 6.89 1.29
C GLN A 116 -5.62 8.12 2.19
N ILE A 117 -6.03 9.25 1.62
CA ILE A 117 -6.31 10.46 2.40
C ILE A 117 -7.54 10.31 3.30
N LYS A 118 -8.55 9.50 2.89
CA LYS A 118 -9.66 9.13 3.77
C LYS A 118 -9.18 8.30 4.97
N ILE A 119 -8.28 7.34 4.77
CA ILE A 119 -7.66 6.55 5.85
C ILE A 119 -6.90 7.46 6.82
N PHE A 120 -6.29 8.51 6.33
CA PHE A 120 -5.63 9.54 7.13
C PHE A 120 -6.60 10.47 7.88
N GLY A 121 -7.92 10.31 7.70
CA GLY A 121 -8.93 11.11 8.37
C GLY A 121 -9.25 12.45 7.70
N TYR A 122 -8.81 12.64 6.45
CA TYR A 122 -9.15 13.85 5.70
C TYR A 122 -10.64 13.88 5.33
N LYS A 123 -11.23 15.07 5.41
CA LYS A 123 -12.60 15.36 4.97
C LYS A 123 -12.55 16.10 3.63
N MET A 124 -13.39 15.67 2.71
CA MET A 124 -13.52 16.29 1.39
C MET A 124 -14.27 17.62 1.53
N LEU A 125 -13.66 18.70 1.06
CA LEU A 125 -14.30 20.02 0.91
C LEU A 125 -14.90 20.17 -0.49
N GLN A 126 -14.14 19.74 -1.51
CA GLN A 126 -14.55 19.62 -2.93
C GLN A 126 -13.88 18.38 -3.53
N GLN A 127 -14.26 17.99 -4.76
CA GLN A 127 -13.79 16.73 -5.38
C GLN A 127 -12.27 16.50 -5.34
N SER A 128 -11.49 17.57 -5.45
CA SER A 128 -10.01 17.53 -5.44
C SER A 128 -9.38 18.30 -4.28
N LEU A 129 -10.19 18.79 -3.32
CA LEU A 129 -9.75 19.59 -2.18
C LEU A 129 -10.15 18.92 -0.87
N TRP A 130 -9.19 18.66 -0.01
CA TRP A 130 -9.37 17.89 1.22
C TRP A 130 -8.69 18.57 2.40
N LEU A 131 -9.33 18.58 3.56
CA LEU A 131 -8.80 19.13 4.82
C LEU A 131 -8.59 18.00 5.83
N GLY A 132 -7.46 17.98 6.50
CA GLY A 132 -7.16 16.97 7.50
C GLY A 132 -5.92 17.25 8.33
N PRO A 133 -5.46 16.24 9.08
CA PRO A 133 -4.34 16.38 9.99
C PRO A 133 -3.01 16.59 9.24
N GLY A 134 -2.08 17.26 9.90
CA GLY A 134 -0.73 17.49 9.38
C GLY A 134 0.33 17.47 10.49
N PRO A 135 1.59 17.49 10.09
CA PRO A 135 2.15 17.42 8.74
C PRO A 135 2.00 16.03 8.10
N MET A 136 2.08 15.98 6.75
CA MET A 136 1.97 14.70 6.02
C MET A 136 3.12 13.75 6.37
N PRO A 137 2.83 12.44 6.52
CA PRO A 137 3.87 11.43 6.76
C PRO A 137 4.88 11.38 5.62
N SER A 138 6.18 11.26 5.95
CA SER A 138 7.26 11.17 4.96
C SER A 138 7.10 9.96 4.03
N GLU A 139 6.61 8.84 4.55
CA GLU A 139 6.31 7.64 3.74
C GLU A 139 5.26 7.94 2.67
N PHE A 140 4.23 8.72 3.00
CA PHE A 140 3.23 9.12 2.02
C PHE A 140 3.83 10.02 0.92
N LEU A 141 4.63 11.01 1.30
CA LEU A 141 5.30 11.87 0.33
C LEU A 141 6.19 11.06 -0.62
N LYS A 142 6.98 10.13 -0.09
CA LYS A 142 7.78 9.19 -0.87
C LYS A 142 6.93 8.35 -1.83
N ARG A 143 5.77 7.85 -1.38
CA ARG A 143 4.85 7.07 -2.22
C ARG A 143 4.29 7.90 -3.38
N LEU A 144 4.03 9.20 -3.17
CA LEU A 144 3.59 10.11 -4.25
C LEU A 144 4.68 10.28 -5.32
N ASP A 145 5.95 10.29 -4.91
CA ASP A 145 7.10 10.36 -5.83
C ASP A 145 7.24 9.04 -6.60
N GLU A 146 7.18 7.89 -5.92
CA GLU A 146 7.22 6.56 -6.53
C GLU A 146 6.08 6.34 -7.55
N LEU A 147 4.89 6.87 -7.29
CA LEU A 147 3.74 6.84 -8.20
C LEU A 147 3.82 7.90 -9.31
N ASN A 148 4.84 8.75 -9.28
CA ASN A 148 5.03 9.86 -10.21
C ASN A 148 3.79 10.77 -10.32
N ILE A 149 3.23 11.14 -9.15
CA ILE A 149 2.09 12.06 -9.03
C ILE A 149 2.37 13.25 -8.11
N ARG A 150 3.55 13.35 -7.52
CA ARG A 150 3.90 14.40 -6.55
C ARG A 150 3.66 15.80 -7.13
N LYS A 151 4.00 16.02 -8.40
CA LYS A 151 3.78 17.29 -9.12
C LYS A 151 2.31 17.67 -9.31
N ASN A 152 1.41 16.70 -9.26
CA ASN A 152 -0.03 16.89 -9.42
C ASN A 152 -0.72 17.20 -8.08
N ILE A 153 0.02 17.28 -6.98
CA ILE A 153 -0.51 17.43 -5.63
C ILE A 153 0.10 18.66 -4.98
N LYS A 154 -0.77 19.51 -4.47
CA LYS A 154 -0.39 20.68 -3.67
C LYS A 154 -0.81 20.44 -2.23
N ILE A 155 0.07 20.71 -1.29
CA ILE A 155 -0.15 20.52 0.15
C ILE A 155 0.11 21.87 0.81
N PHE A 156 -0.87 22.38 1.54
CA PHE A 156 -0.83 23.67 2.21
C PHE A 156 -1.04 23.46 3.71
N SER A 157 -0.27 24.15 4.51
CA SER A 157 -0.55 24.28 5.95
C SER A 157 -1.36 25.56 6.20
N VAL A 158 -2.48 25.41 6.88
CA VAL A 158 -3.35 26.53 7.27
C VAL A 158 -3.04 26.90 8.71
N LYS A 159 -2.60 28.11 8.94
CA LYS A 159 -2.48 28.66 10.30
C LYS A 159 -3.89 29.10 10.74
N LYS A 160 -4.37 28.55 11.87
CA LYS A 160 -5.57 29.07 12.52
C LYS A 160 -5.24 30.49 12.96
N LYS A 161 -5.84 31.49 12.33
CA LYS A 161 -5.85 32.84 12.92
C LYS A 161 -6.78 32.76 14.13
N GLU A 162 -6.29 33.06 15.30
CA GLU A 162 -7.15 33.38 16.45
C GLU A 162 -7.90 34.64 16.08
N ILE A 163 -9.22 34.55 16.02
CA ILE A 163 -10.16 35.67 15.90
C ILE A 163 -10.49 36.10 17.30
#